data_8c136a55cf182e5a44a6b41422da8fa5
#
_entry.id   8c136a55cf182e5a44a6b41422da8fa5
#
_cell.length_a   1.000
_cell.length_b   1.000
_cell.length_c   1.000
_cell.angle_alpha   90.00
_cell.angle_beta   90.00
_cell.angle_gamma   90.00
#
_symmetry.space_group_name_H-M   'P 1'
#
loop_
_entity.id
_entity.type
_entity.pdbx_description
1 polymer ?
#
loop_
_entity_poly.entity_id
_entity_poly.type
_entity_poly.pdbx_seq_one_letter_code
_entity_poly.pdbx_strand_id
1 'polypeptide(L)'
;CPFDAMGSTMATYGGQNVGAGKLDRLGKGLKSCVLLGVGYSVIAFLIAVFFGGPLAQLFVDGGEAEIIANVCAFLLWNTAFYIPLALVNIVRFLIQGMGFPKFAILAGVFEMIARSLAGFGLVPIIGFTGVCLGSPIAWIMADAFLIPAYFHVSKVLQKRMVPQTDVPQAV
;
A
#
# COMPACT_ATOMS: atom_id res chain seq x y z
N CYS A 1 1.50 -11.35 5.49
CA CYS A 1 0.72 -10.15 5.87
C CYS A 1 -0.60 -10.12 5.09
N PRO A 2 -1.76 -9.81 5.71
CA PRO A 2 -3.04 -9.76 4.99
C PRO A 2 -3.06 -8.79 3.82
N PHE A 3 -2.35 -7.68 3.91
CA PHE A 3 -2.23 -6.71 2.82
C PHE A 3 -1.48 -7.27 1.60
N ASP A 4 -0.49 -8.16 1.81
CA ASP A 4 0.21 -8.84 0.70
C ASP A 4 -0.71 -9.84 0.00
N ALA A 5 -1.58 -10.53 0.75
CA ALA A 5 -2.60 -11.41 0.19
C ALA A 5 -3.61 -10.64 -0.64
N MET A 6 -4.08 -9.48 -0.15
CA MET A 6 -4.93 -8.57 -0.92
C MET A 6 -4.23 -8.07 -2.18
N GLY A 7 -2.95 -7.70 -2.07
CA GLY A 7 -2.12 -7.31 -3.21
C GLY A 7 -2.01 -8.41 -4.26
N SER A 8 -1.63 -9.62 -3.85
CA SER A 8 -1.50 -10.78 -4.75
C SER A 8 -2.82 -11.11 -5.46
N THR A 9 -3.94 -11.03 -4.74
CA THR A 9 -5.28 -11.17 -5.32
C THR A 9 -5.53 -10.11 -6.38
N MET A 10 -5.17 -8.85 -6.11
CA MET A 10 -5.35 -7.76 -7.06
C MET A 10 -4.41 -7.86 -8.27
N ALA A 11 -3.20 -8.42 -8.13
CA ALA A 11 -2.34 -8.70 -9.27
C ALA A 11 -2.98 -9.72 -10.23
N THR A 12 -3.49 -10.81 -9.68
CA THR A 12 -4.20 -11.85 -10.46
C THR A 12 -5.45 -11.28 -11.11
N TYR A 13 -6.28 -10.56 -10.34
CA TYR A 13 -7.49 -9.91 -10.83
C TYR A 13 -7.20 -8.91 -11.95
N GLY A 14 -6.16 -8.08 -11.79
CA GLY A 14 -5.70 -7.13 -12.79
C GLY A 14 -5.29 -7.80 -14.09
N GLY A 15 -4.43 -8.81 -14.01
CA GLY A 15 -3.96 -9.57 -15.17
C GLY A 15 -5.10 -10.26 -15.93
N GLN A 16 -6.01 -10.91 -15.23
CA GLN A 16 -7.16 -11.59 -15.83
C GLN A 16 -8.12 -10.61 -16.53
N ASN A 17 -8.46 -9.49 -15.90
CA ASN A 17 -9.39 -8.52 -16.50
C ASN A 17 -8.75 -7.76 -17.67
N VAL A 18 -7.45 -7.45 -17.62
CA VAL A 18 -6.71 -6.87 -18.76
C VAL A 18 -6.65 -7.88 -19.91
N GLY A 19 -6.31 -9.13 -19.64
CA GLY A 19 -6.27 -10.18 -20.67
C GLY A 19 -7.64 -10.46 -21.31
N ALA A 20 -8.72 -10.30 -20.54
CA ALA A 20 -10.10 -10.46 -21.03
C ALA A 20 -10.69 -9.16 -21.68
N GLY A 21 -9.95 -8.06 -21.73
CA GLY A 21 -10.42 -6.78 -22.26
C GLY A 21 -11.47 -6.07 -21.40
N LYS A 22 -11.66 -6.47 -20.13
CA LYS A 22 -12.73 -5.98 -19.24
C LYS A 22 -12.21 -4.92 -18.25
N LEU A 23 -11.74 -3.79 -18.79
CA LEU A 23 -11.13 -2.72 -18.01
C LEU A 23 -12.10 -2.01 -17.04
N ASP A 24 -13.40 -2.02 -17.34
CA ASP A 24 -14.45 -1.47 -16.48
C ASP A 24 -14.53 -2.15 -15.11
N ARG A 25 -14.10 -3.42 -15.03
CA ARG A 25 -14.07 -4.19 -13.78
C ARG A 25 -12.93 -3.80 -12.85
N LEU A 26 -11.82 -3.29 -13.39
CA LEU A 26 -10.63 -2.95 -12.57
C LEU A 26 -10.96 -1.96 -11.45
N GLY A 27 -11.72 -0.90 -11.76
CA GLY A 27 -12.12 0.08 -10.76
C GLY A 27 -13.08 -0.47 -9.70
N LYS A 28 -13.96 -1.41 -10.08
CA LYS A 28 -14.88 -2.06 -9.14
C LYS A 28 -14.13 -2.98 -8.17
N GLY A 29 -13.25 -3.82 -8.71
CA GLY A 29 -12.40 -4.70 -7.90
C GLY A 29 -11.48 -3.92 -6.96
N LEU A 30 -10.86 -2.84 -7.45
CA LEU A 30 -10.03 -1.95 -6.63
C LEU A 30 -10.82 -1.38 -5.46
N LYS A 31 -12.01 -0.82 -5.69
CA LYS A 31 -12.87 -0.27 -4.62
C LYS A 31 -13.23 -1.32 -3.57
N SER A 32 -13.62 -2.52 -4.00
CA SER A 32 -13.97 -3.60 -3.08
C SER A 32 -12.76 -4.04 -2.24
N CYS A 33 -11.60 -4.20 -2.85
CA CYS A 33 -10.38 -4.58 -2.14
C CYS A 33 -9.90 -3.49 -1.18
N VAL A 34 -9.98 -2.22 -1.57
CA VAL A 34 -9.66 -1.08 -0.69
C VAL A 34 -10.61 -1.03 0.50
N LEU A 35 -11.92 -1.25 0.30
CA LEU A 35 -12.89 -1.28 1.40
C LEU A 35 -12.58 -2.39 2.41
N LEU A 36 -12.20 -3.58 1.93
CA LEU A 36 -11.74 -4.68 2.79
C LEU A 36 -10.45 -4.31 3.54
N GLY A 37 -9.49 -3.66 2.85
CA GLY A 37 -8.24 -3.20 3.44
C GLY A 37 -8.47 -2.15 4.54
N VAL A 38 -9.38 -1.21 4.32
CA VAL A 38 -9.79 -0.22 5.33
C VAL A 38 -10.45 -0.91 6.53
N GLY A 39 -11.39 -1.83 6.29
CA GLY A 39 -12.03 -2.60 7.36
C GLY A 39 -11.00 -3.36 8.21
N TYR A 40 -10.07 -4.07 7.58
CA TYR A 40 -8.98 -4.74 8.29
C TYR A 40 -8.09 -3.77 9.06
N SER A 41 -7.75 -2.61 8.47
CA SER A 41 -6.93 -1.58 9.13
C SER A 41 -7.58 -1.05 10.40
N VAL A 42 -8.90 -0.82 10.37
CA VAL A 42 -9.67 -0.37 11.56
C VAL A 42 -9.64 -1.46 12.63
N ILE A 43 -9.89 -2.72 12.27
CA ILE A 43 -9.85 -3.84 13.23
C ILE A 43 -8.44 -3.97 13.85
N ALA A 44 -7.39 -3.91 13.04
CA ALA A 44 -6.01 -4.00 13.50
C ALA A 44 -5.66 -2.84 14.45
N PHE A 45 -6.12 -1.63 14.14
CA PHE A 45 -5.94 -0.46 15.01
C PHE A 45 -6.64 -0.64 16.36
N LEU A 46 -7.90 -1.11 16.36
CA LEU A 46 -8.64 -1.39 17.59
C LEU A 46 -7.93 -2.47 18.43
N ILE A 47 -7.43 -3.52 17.80
CA ILE A 47 -6.64 -4.56 18.50
C ILE A 47 -5.39 -3.94 19.12
N ALA A 48 -4.67 -3.08 18.40
CA ALA A 48 -3.48 -2.43 18.94
C ALA A 48 -3.80 -1.50 20.13
N VAL A 49 -4.93 -0.78 20.07
CA VAL A 49 -5.38 0.11 21.16
C VAL A 49 -5.74 -0.69 22.42
N PHE A 50 -6.56 -1.75 22.26
CA PHE A 50 -7.10 -2.49 23.41
C PHE A 50 -6.18 -3.58 23.94
N PHE A 51 -5.37 -4.20 23.06
CA PHE A 51 -4.55 -5.35 23.37
C PHE A 51 -3.04 -5.13 23.18
N GLY A 52 -2.61 -3.91 22.84
CA GLY A 52 -1.20 -3.61 22.59
C GLY A 52 -0.29 -3.95 23.78
N GLY A 53 -0.69 -3.63 25.01
CA GLY A 53 0.04 -3.97 26.21
C GLY A 53 0.18 -5.49 26.44
N PRO A 54 -0.91 -6.25 26.52
CA PRO A 54 -0.86 -7.71 26.60
C PRO A 54 -0.07 -8.36 25.47
N LEU A 55 -0.19 -7.86 24.23
CA LEU A 55 0.57 -8.37 23.08
C LEU A 55 2.08 -8.11 23.23
N ALA A 56 2.47 -6.92 23.71
CA ALA A 56 3.88 -6.60 23.96
C ALA A 56 4.48 -7.52 25.04
N GLN A 57 3.74 -7.84 26.09
CA GLN A 57 4.17 -8.72 27.19
C GLN A 57 4.37 -10.19 26.77
N LEU A 58 3.82 -10.62 25.62
CA LEU A 58 4.11 -11.95 25.06
C LEU A 58 5.55 -12.08 24.54
N PHE A 59 6.21 -10.96 24.23
CA PHE A 59 7.54 -10.93 23.62
C PHE A 59 8.61 -10.30 24.51
N VAL A 60 8.21 -9.54 25.55
CA VAL A 60 9.10 -8.80 26.45
C VAL A 60 8.72 -9.11 27.89
N ASP A 61 9.72 -9.43 28.72
CA ASP A 61 9.51 -9.68 30.14
C ASP A 61 8.90 -8.46 30.84
N GLY A 62 7.92 -8.69 31.70
CA GLY A 62 7.13 -7.63 32.35
C GLY A 62 7.90 -6.65 33.25
N GLY A 63 9.20 -6.88 33.44
CA GLY A 63 10.10 -5.98 34.20
C GLY A 63 10.58 -4.77 33.42
N GLU A 64 10.43 -4.73 32.08
CA GLU A 64 10.96 -3.68 31.21
C GLU A 64 9.84 -2.75 30.71
N ALA A 65 9.26 -1.96 31.61
CA ALA A 65 8.13 -1.08 31.35
C ALA A 65 8.40 -0.06 30.21
N GLU A 66 9.64 0.43 30.09
CA GLU A 66 10.03 1.37 29.04
C GLU A 66 9.98 0.72 27.64
N ILE A 67 10.45 -0.52 27.52
CA ILE A 67 10.40 -1.25 26.25
C ILE A 67 8.95 -1.54 25.86
N ILE A 68 8.13 -1.96 26.82
CA ILE A 68 6.69 -2.20 26.57
C ILE A 68 6.00 -0.92 26.10
N ALA A 69 6.28 0.23 26.72
CA ALA A 69 5.72 1.52 26.31
C ALA A 69 6.15 1.88 24.88
N ASN A 70 7.41 1.67 24.52
CA ASN A 70 7.92 1.91 23.18
C ASN A 70 7.30 0.97 22.14
N VAL A 71 7.11 -0.31 22.46
CA VAL A 71 6.42 -1.27 21.58
C VAL A 71 4.97 -0.86 21.36
N CYS A 72 4.23 -0.47 22.40
CA CYS A 72 2.86 0.01 22.29
C CYS A 72 2.78 1.28 21.42
N ALA A 73 3.68 2.23 21.63
CA ALA A 73 3.74 3.44 20.81
C ALA A 73 4.01 3.11 19.35
N PHE A 74 4.96 2.23 19.05
CA PHE A 74 5.28 1.77 17.71
C PHE A 74 4.08 1.08 17.04
N LEU A 75 3.40 0.19 17.74
CA LEU A 75 2.21 -0.49 17.25
C LEU A 75 1.09 0.50 16.93
N LEU A 76 0.82 1.46 17.80
CA LEU A 76 -0.22 2.47 17.60
C LEU A 76 0.09 3.35 16.38
N TRP A 77 1.31 3.88 16.27
CA TRP A 77 1.70 4.69 15.13
C TRP A 77 1.61 3.91 13.81
N ASN A 78 2.11 2.68 13.75
CA ASN A 78 2.06 1.88 12.52
C ASN A 78 0.62 1.48 12.16
N THR A 79 -0.18 1.02 13.12
CA THR A 79 -1.57 0.60 12.83
C THR A 79 -2.48 1.78 12.47
N ALA A 80 -2.24 2.97 13.02
CA ALA A 80 -2.95 4.18 12.62
C ALA A 80 -2.77 4.52 11.13
N PHE A 81 -1.62 4.14 10.54
CA PHE A 81 -1.30 4.36 9.12
C PHE A 81 -1.42 3.10 8.27
N TYR A 82 -2.16 2.08 8.70
CA TYR A 82 -2.40 0.87 7.90
C TYR A 82 -3.27 1.12 6.67
N ILE A 83 -4.07 2.19 6.62
CA ILE A 83 -4.82 2.55 5.41
C ILE A 83 -3.88 2.89 4.25
N PRO A 84 -2.89 3.80 4.40
CA PRO A 84 -1.84 3.97 3.38
C PRO A 84 -1.11 2.67 3.02
N LEU A 85 -0.74 1.85 4.00
CA LEU A 85 -0.10 0.56 3.73
C LEU A 85 -0.96 -0.36 2.87
N ALA A 86 -2.28 -0.44 3.15
CA ALA A 86 -3.22 -1.21 2.34
C ALA A 86 -3.25 -0.70 0.90
N LEU A 87 -3.35 0.63 0.71
CA LEU A 87 -3.36 1.26 -0.61
C LEU A 87 -2.09 0.98 -1.39
N VAL A 88 -0.91 1.18 -0.76
CA VAL A 88 0.38 0.85 -1.41
C VAL A 88 0.39 -0.57 -1.94
N ASN A 89 0.03 -1.56 -1.12
CA ASN A 89 0.05 -2.96 -1.54
C ASN A 89 -0.98 -3.23 -2.64
N ILE A 90 -2.23 -2.86 -2.43
CA ILE A 90 -3.33 -3.11 -3.38
C ILE A 90 -3.05 -2.47 -4.74
N VAL A 91 -2.67 -1.19 -4.78
CA VAL A 91 -2.46 -0.45 -6.02
C VAL A 91 -1.16 -0.88 -6.72
N ARG A 92 -0.08 -1.10 -5.97
CA ARG A 92 1.21 -1.57 -6.51
C ARG A 92 1.05 -2.89 -7.23
N PHE A 93 0.47 -3.89 -6.57
CA PHE A 93 0.29 -5.21 -7.15
C PHE A 93 -0.73 -5.21 -8.30
N LEU A 94 -1.78 -4.37 -8.23
CA LEU A 94 -2.71 -4.20 -9.35
C LEU A 94 -1.99 -3.66 -10.59
N ILE A 95 -1.18 -2.60 -10.46
CA ILE A 95 -0.40 -2.04 -11.58
C ILE A 95 0.58 -3.09 -12.14
N GLN A 96 1.22 -3.85 -11.28
CA GLN A 96 2.10 -4.95 -11.67
C GLN A 96 1.34 -6.03 -12.44
N GLY A 97 0.17 -6.45 -11.95
CA GLY A 97 -0.70 -7.42 -12.63
C GLY A 97 -1.23 -6.93 -13.97
N MET A 98 -1.44 -5.64 -14.13
CA MET A 98 -1.80 -5.02 -15.41
C MET A 98 -0.65 -5.01 -16.45
N GLY A 99 0.55 -5.53 -16.12
CA GLY A 99 1.69 -5.61 -17.02
C GLY A 99 2.63 -4.40 -16.99
N PHE A 100 2.59 -3.57 -15.93
CA PHE A 100 3.45 -2.39 -15.76
C PHE A 100 4.34 -2.48 -14.51
N PRO A 101 5.23 -3.50 -14.38
CA PRO A 101 6.04 -3.71 -13.18
C PRO A 101 7.01 -2.56 -12.88
N LYS A 102 7.38 -1.76 -13.89
CA LYS A 102 8.29 -0.61 -13.72
C LYS A 102 7.77 0.40 -12.68
N PHE A 103 6.47 0.65 -12.64
CA PHE A 103 5.87 1.56 -11.66
C PHE A 103 5.91 0.97 -10.24
N ALA A 104 5.74 -0.35 -10.11
CA ALA A 104 5.85 -1.04 -8.82
C ALA A 104 7.29 -0.94 -8.25
N ILE A 105 8.30 -1.10 -9.10
CA ILE A 105 9.72 -0.95 -8.72
C ILE A 105 10.00 0.49 -8.30
N LEU A 106 9.54 1.46 -9.10
CA LEU A 106 9.75 2.88 -8.82
C LEU A 106 9.12 3.32 -7.49
N ALA A 107 7.92 2.81 -7.17
CA ALA A 107 7.28 3.03 -5.88
C ALA A 107 8.14 2.51 -4.71
N GLY A 108 8.79 1.35 -4.86
CA GLY A 108 9.74 0.82 -3.88
C GLY A 108 10.95 1.72 -3.68
N VAL A 109 11.47 2.34 -4.76
CA VAL A 109 12.55 3.33 -4.67
C VAL A 109 12.11 4.57 -3.88
N PHE A 110 10.90 5.09 -4.13
CA PHE A 110 10.35 6.21 -3.36
C PHE A 110 10.18 5.86 -1.87
N GLU A 111 9.71 4.64 -1.55
CA GLU A 111 9.66 4.18 -0.16
C GLU A 111 11.04 4.15 0.50
N MET A 112 12.05 3.64 -0.20
CA MET A 112 13.41 3.57 0.31
C MET A 112 13.96 4.98 0.58
N ILE A 113 13.79 5.91 -0.36
CA ILE A 113 14.21 7.30 -0.20
C ILE A 113 13.49 7.94 1.01
N ALA A 114 12.17 7.76 1.11
CA ALA A 114 11.38 8.33 2.20
C ALA A 114 11.81 7.80 3.57
N ARG A 115 12.08 6.48 3.68
CA ARG A 115 12.59 5.88 4.93
C ARG A 115 13.99 6.39 5.27
N SER A 116 14.86 6.54 4.27
CA SER A 116 16.19 7.10 4.48
C SER A 116 16.13 8.54 4.98
N LEU A 117 15.31 9.38 4.35
CA LEU A 117 15.10 10.76 4.77
C LEU A 117 14.50 10.85 6.18
N ALA A 118 13.54 10.00 6.51
CA ALA A 118 12.99 9.93 7.86
C ALA A 118 14.03 9.47 8.88
N GLY A 119 14.82 8.44 8.56
CA GLY A 119 15.87 7.91 9.44
C GLY A 119 16.97 8.93 9.73
N PHE A 120 17.51 9.57 8.68
CA PHE A 120 18.60 10.54 8.85
C PHE A 120 18.12 11.93 9.26
N GLY A 121 16.90 12.32 8.89
CA GLY A 121 16.38 13.67 9.15
C GLY A 121 15.53 13.76 10.42
N LEU A 122 14.57 12.85 10.62
CA LEU A 122 13.63 12.94 11.74
C LEU A 122 14.15 12.28 13.02
N VAL A 123 14.82 11.12 12.92
CA VAL A 123 15.29 10.41 14.12
C VAL A 123 16.24 11.24 14.98
N PRO A 124 17.20 12.01 14.45
CA PRO A 124 18.05 12.88 15.26
C PRO A 124 17.30 14.02 15.97
N ILE A 125 16.13 14.43 15.44
CA ILE A 125 15.37 15.58 15.96
C ILE A 125 14.31 15.15 16.97
N ILE A 126 13.57 14.08 16.69
CA ILE A 126 12.41 13.64 17.48
C ILE A 126 12.58 12.23 18.08
N GLY A 127 13.80 11.66 18.00
CA GLY A 127 14.14 10.39 18.61
C GLY A 127 13.26 9.22 18.15
N PHE A 128 12.76 8.43 19.09
CA PHE A 128 11.98 7.22 18.82
C PHE A 128 10.70 7.46 18.00
N THR A 129 10.07 8.61 18.17
CA THR A 129 8.90 8.99 17.36
C THR A 129 9.26 9.08 15.88
N GLY A 130 10.48 9.53 15.54
CA GLY A 130 10.99 9.52 14.16
C GLY A 130 11.12 8.12 13.58
N VAL A 131 11.51 7.14 14.39
CA VAL A 131 11.51 5.72 13.99
C VAL A 131 10.09 5.22 13.69
N CYS A 132 9.14 5.54 14.56
CA CYS A 132 7.73 5.17 14.38
C CYS A 132 7.12 5.74 13.09
N LEU A 133 7.49 6.97 12.72
CA LEU A 133 6.97 7.67 11.55
C LEU A 133 7.65 7.27 10.23
N GLY A 134 8.80 6.62 10.27
CA GLY A 134 9.57 6.26 9.08
C GLY A 134 8.78 5.42 8.08
N SER A 135 8.04 4.41 8.54
CA SER A 135 7.18 3.59 7.67
C SER A 135 5.92 4.33 7.20
N PRO A 136 5.13 5.01 8.05
CA PRO A 136 4.01 5.82 7.61
C PRO A 136 4.34 6.85 6.52
N ILE A 137 5.43 7.58 6.67
CA ILE A 137 5.89 8.56 5.67
C ILE A 137 6.22 7.88 4.34
N ALA A 138 6.89 6.73 4.39
CA ALA A 138 7.22 5.97 3.20
C ALA A 138 5.97 5.49 2.45
N TRP A 139 4.95 5.02 3.17
CA TRP A 139 3.69 4.58 2.55
C TRP A 139 2.93 5.75 1.90
N ILE A 140 2.85 6.90 2.57
CA ILE A 140 2.21 8.10 2.01
C ILE A 140 2.95 8.58 0.76
N MET A 141 4.29 8.59 0.77
CA MET A 141 5.10 8.95 -0.40
C MET A 141 4.86 7.98 -1.57
N ALA A 142 4.81 6.68 -1.30
CA ALA A 142 4.53 5.67 -2.32
C ALA A 142 3.12 5.82 -2.90
N ASP A 143 2.10 6.07 -2.06
CA ASP A 143 0.73 6.30 -2.50
C ASP A 143 0.60 7.55 -3.37
N ALA A 144 1.29 8.64 -3.00
CA ALA A 144 1.33 9.87 -3.78
C ALA A 144 1.87 9.64 -5.21
N PHE A 145 2.72 8.64 -5.41
CA PHE A 145 3.20 8.22 -6.72
C PHE A 145 2.28 7.17 -7.37
N LEU A 146 1.84 6.16 -6.64
CA LEU A 146 1.09 5.02 -7.18
C LEU A 146 -0.32 5.40 -7.64
N ILE A 147 -1.01 6.32 -6.96
CA ILE A 147 -2.37 6.73 -7.34
C ILE A 147 -2.39 7.40 -8.72
N PRO A 148 -1.56 8.42 -9.01
CA PRO A 148 -1.44 8.97 -10.37
C PRO A 148 -0.98 7.93 -11.39
N ALA A 149 -0.04 7.04 -11.02
CA ALA A 149 0.44 5.98 -11.90
C ALA A 149 -0.68 5.02 -12.31
N TYR A 150 -1.57 4.65 -11.39
CA TYR A 150 -2.74 3.82 -11.70
C TYR A 150 -3.65 4.46 -12.73
N PHE A 151 -3.97 5.74 -12.57
CA PHE A 151 -4.81 6.47 -13.54
C PHE A 151 -4.12 6.59 -14.90
N HIS A 152 -2.81 6.81 -14.92
CA HIS A 152 -2.03 6.85 -16.16
C HIS A 152 -2.06 5.50 -16.89
N VAL A 153 -1.76 4.42 -16.18
CA VAL A 153 -1.75 3.05 -16.73
C VAL A 153 -3.14 2.65 -17.23
N SER A 154 -4.20 2.96 -16.49
CA SER A 154 -5.58 2.69 -16.88
C SER A 154 -5.95 3.42 -18.20
N LYS A 155 -5.55 4.69 -18.36
CA LYS A 155 -5.74 5.45 -19.60
C LYS A 155 -4.94 4.86 -20.78
N VAL A 156 -3.71 4.43 -20.54
CA VAL A 156 -2.86 3.79 -21.56
C VAL A 156 -3.50 2.48 -22.04
N LEU A 157 -4.00 1.66 -21.13
CA LEU A 157 -4.68 0.42 -21.47
C LEU A 157 -5.98 0.65 -22.24
N GLN A 158 -6.80 1.63 -21.83
CA GLN A 158 -8.01 2.00 -22.56
C GLN A 158 -7.70 2.39 -24.01
N LYS A 159 -6.67 3.22 -24.23
CA LYS A 159 -6.24 3.61 -25.57
C LYS A 159 -5.72 2.45 -26.43
N ARG A 160 -5.08 1.46 -25.81
CA ARG A 160 -4.56 0.27 -26.54
C ARG A 160 -5.66 -0.73 -26.90
N MET A 161 -6.74 -0.78 -26.12
CA MET A 161 -7.83 -1.75 -26.30
C MET A 161 -9.02 -1.21 -27.09
N VAL A 162 -9.08 0.11 -27.35
CA VAL A 162 -10.02 0.64 -28.36
C VAL A 162 -9.50 0.20 -29.72
N PRO A 163 -10.21 -0.65 -30.48
CA PRO A 163 -9.80 -0.99 -31.83
C PRO A 163 -9.73 0.30 -32.66
N GLN A 164 -8.69 0.42 -33.48
CA GLN A 164 -8.66 1.42 -34.56
C GLN A 164 -9.71 1.02 -35.62
N THR A 165 -10.96 1.31 -35.36
CA THR A 165 -12.07 1.14 -36.29
C THR A 165 -12.21 2.36 -37.17
N ASP A 166 -11.11 2.94 -37.66
CA ASP A 166 -11.15 3.95 -38.74
C ASP A 166 -9.81 3.90 -39.50
N VAL A 167 -9.58 2.77 -40.19
CA VAL A 167 -8.80 2.83 -41.42
C VAL A 167 -9.83 2.81 -42.53
N PRO A 168 -10.05 3.91 -43.26
CA PRO A 168 -10.84 3.87 -44.52
C PRO A 168 -10.12 2.90 -45.44
N GLN A 169 -10.77 1.80 -45.80
CA GLN A 169 -10.33 0.99 -46.93
C GLN A 169 -10.36 1.89 -48.15
N ALA A 170 -9.17 2.38 -48.53
CA ALA A 170 -9.00 3.00 -49.86
C ALA A 170 -9.31 1.93 -50.89
N VAL A 171 -10.38 2.19 -51.65
CA VAL A 171 -10.78 1.49 -52.86
C VAL A 171 -9.75 1.74 -53.96
#